data_6cbdede6e5d20e078541f5f4243f6156
#
_entry.id   6cbdede6e5d20e078541f5f4243f6156
#
_cell.length_a   1.000
_cell.length_b   1.000
_cell.length_c   1.000
_cell.angle_alpha   90.00
_cell.angle_beta   90.00
_cell.angle_gamma   90.00
#
_symmetry.space_group_name_H-M   'P 1'
#
loop_
_entity.id
_entity.type
_entity.pdbx_description
1 polymer ?
#
loop_
_entity_poly.entity_id
_entity_poly.type
_entity_poly.pdbx_seq_one_letter_code
_entity_poly.pdbx_strand_id
1 'polypeptide(L)'
;MTDATLLRAGARPILRFERHLSKPVEVVWNAVTDPTQMQAWFPTRIEITEWKRGATLTHHFDGHDIDPLPGTVLEWEPPHRVSFTWGTDTIGFELTADPDGGTIFVLTEELGANIAARNAAGWESCLDRLEYGVEREPWKPRFDRYVAIFEPTLGHQDGPPEGFQDTDN
;
A
#
# COMPACT_ATOMS: atom_id res chain seq x y z
N MET A 1 -7.16 -7.13 14.00
CA MET A 1 -6.59 -6.82 12.68
C MET A 1 -7.70 -6.77 11.65
N THR A 2 -7.79 -5.70 10.91
CA THR A 2 -8.84 -5.54 9.89
C THR A 2 -8.27 -5.95 8.54
N ASP A 3 -8.83 -6.97 7.92
CA ASP A 3 -8.46 -7.39 6.57
C ASP A 3 -8.83 -6.33 5.54
N ALA A 4 -8.19 -6.39 4.38
CA ALA A 4 -8.57 -5.56 3.24
C ALA A 4 -10.04 -5.82 2.86
N THR A 5 -10.74 -4.75 2.54
CA THR A 5 -12.10 -4.80 2.02
C THR A 5 -12.15 -4.36 0.57
N LEU A 6 -13.12 -4.88 -0.18
CA LEU A 6 -13.39 -4.43 -1.54
C LEU A 6 -14.35 -3.23 -1.50
N LEU A 7 -13.91 -2.06 -1.97
CA LEU A 7 -14.80 -0.94 -2.24
C LEU A 7 -15.54 -1.11 -3.56
N ARG A 8 -14.87 -1.76 -4.53
CA ARG A 8 -15.42 -2.06 -5.85
C ARG A 8 -14.88 -3.40 -6.33
N ALA A 9 -15.75 -4.24 -6.88
CA ALA A 9 -15.39 -5.46 -7.59
C ALA A 9 -15.29 -5.19 -9.11
N GLY A 10 -14.95 -6.22 -9.89
CA GLY A 10 -14.82 -6.17 -11.34
C GLY A 10 -13.40 -6.31 -11.81
N ALA A 11 -13.11 -5.93 -13.06
CA ALA A 11 -11.78 -6.08 -13.67
C ALA A 11 -10.71 -5.19 -13.01
N ARG A 12 -11.13 -4.05 -12.48
CA ARG A 12 -10.28 -3.09 -11.74
C ARG A 12 -10.88 -2.84 -10.36
N PRO A 13 -10.74 -3.81 -9.42
CA PRO A 13 -11.25 -3.62 -8.06
C PRO A 13 -10.47 -2.54 -7.31
N ILE A 14 -11.08 -2.03 -6.24
CA ILE A 14 -10.41 -1.15 -5.29
C ILE A 14 -10.36 -1.86 -3.94
N LEU A 15 -9.14 -2.08 -3.44
CA LEU A 15 -8.89 -2.57 -2.10
C LEU A 15 -8.83 -1.39 -1.13
N ARG A 16 -9.33 -1.59 0.08
CA ARG A 16 -9.29 -0.61 1.17
C ARG A 16 -8.77 -1.26 2.45
N PHE A 17 -7.79 -0.61 3.04
CA PHE A 17 -7.26 -0.96 4.36
C PHE A 17 -7.48 0.21 5.31
N GLU A 18 -7.83 -0.08 6.56
CA GLU A 18 -7.94 0.92 7.60
C GLU A 18 -7.08 0.55 8.79
N ARG A 19 -6.35 1.52 9.33
CA ARG A 19 -5.56 1.36 10.55
C ARG A 19 -5.79 2.56 11.46
N HIS A 20 -5.89 2.27 12.75
CA HIS A 20 -5.95 3.29 13.80
C HIS A 20 -4.55 3.42 14.39
N LEU A 21 -3.88 4.53 14.06
CA LEU A 21 -2.50 4.80 14.47
C LEU A 21 -2.50 5.76 15.66
N SER A 22 -1.61 5.53 16.63
CA SER A 22 -1.60 6.30 17.90
C SER A 22 -1.02 7.71 17.76
N LYS A 23 -0.35 8.02 16.63
CA LYS A 23 0.30 9.31 16.42
C LYS A 23 -0.65 10.34 15.80
N PRO A 24 -0.42 11.66 16.05
CA PRO A 24 -1.21 12.71 15.42
C PRO A 24 -1.10 12.70 13.89
N VAL A 25 -2.10 13.31 13.22
CA VAL A 25 -2.20 13.36 11.76
C VAL A 25 -0.92 13.88 11.11
N GLU A 26 -0.31 14.94 11.64
CA GLU A 26 0.90 15.54 11.06
C GLU A 26 2.11 14.60 11.13
N VAL A 27 2.21 13.81 12.20
CA VAL A 27 3.28 12.80 12.36
C VAL A 27 3.08 11.66 11.38
N VAL A 28 1.85 11.15 11.24
CA VAL A 28 1.53 10.10 10.28
C VAL A 28 1.70 10.60 8.85
N TRP A 29 1.27 11.83 8.57
CA TRP A 29 1.46 12.44 7.24
C TRP A 29 2.93 12.44 6.82
N ASN A 30 3.82 12.85 7.70
CA ASN A 30 5.26 12.80 7.42
C ASN A 30 5.76 11.37 7.21
N ALA A 31 5.29 10.41 7.99
CA ALA A 31 5.68 9.00 7.83
C ALA A 31 5.26 8.43 6.47
N VAL A 32 4.15 8.88 5.91
CA VAL A 32 3.60 8.34 4.65
C VAL A 32 3.93 9.18 3.41
N THR A 33 4.56 10.34 3.57
CA THR A 33 4.90 11.22 2.44
C THR A 33 6.36 11.65 2.40
N ASP A 34 7.10 11.61 3.50
CA ASP A 34 8.54 11.87 3.49
C ASP A 34 9.26 10.63 2.92
N PRO A 35 9.95 10.74 1.76
CA PRO A 35 10.62 9.60 1.14
C PRO A 35 11.58 8.86 2.07
N THR A 36 12.26 9.56 2.97
CA THR A 36 13.15 8.93 3.96
C THR A 36 12.37 8.09 4.97
N GLN A 37 11.26 8.59 5.48
CA GLN A 37 10.41 7.87 6.43
C GLN A 37 9.63 6.74 5.74
N MET A 38 9.24 6.91 4.49
CA MET A 38 8.57 5.87 3.70
C MET A 38 9.41 4.60 3.55
N GLN A 39 10.74 4.71 3.55
CA GLN A 39 11.63 3.54 3.45
C GLN A 39 11.44 2.53 4.59
N ALA A 40 10.90 2.95 5.73
CA ALA A 40 10.66 2.07 6.86
C ALA A 40 9.47 1.11 6.64
N TRP A 41 8.56 1.43 5.72
CA TRP A 41 7.33 0.66 5.57
C TRP A 41 6.84 0.47 4.13
N PHE A 42 7.07 1.45 3.23
CA PHE A 42 6.57 1.41 1.85
C PHE A 42 7.39 0.43 1.00
N PRO A 43 6.76 -0.28 0.03
CA PRO A 43 7.45 -1.37 -0.69
C PRO A 43 8.57 -0.93 -1.61
N THR A 44 8.55 0.31 -2.10
CA THR A 44 9.58 0.88 -2.97
C THR A 44 10.21 2.11 -2.33
N ARG A 45 11.42 2.45 -2.77
CA ARG A 45 12.02 3.74 -2.43
C ARG A 45 11.47 4.79 -3.40
N ILE A 46 10.82 5.80 -2.84
CA ILE A 46 10.26 6.91 -3.62
C ILE A 46 11.32 7.98 -3.83
N GLU A 47 11.48 8.40 -5.09
CA GLU A 47 12.24 9.59 -5.45
C GLU A 47 11.29 10.62 -6.04
N ILE A 48 11.25 11.80 -5.47
CA ILE A 48 10.41 12.90 -5.91
C ILE A 48 11.10 14.23 -5.56
N THR A 49 11.10 15.18 -6.48
CA THR A 49 11.71 16.49 -6.25
C THR A 49 10.81 17.38 -5.38
N GLU A 50 9.52 17.38 -5.67
CA GLU A 50 8.53 18.17 -4.96
C GLU A 50 7.15 17.51 -5.07
N TRP A 51 6.50 17.34 -3.93
CA TRP A 51 5.12 16.84 -3.90
C TRP A 51 4.14 17.94 -4.35
N LYS A 52 3.48 17.68 -5.46
CA LYS A 52 2.36 18.49 -5.95
C LYS A 52 1.56 17.69 -6.97
N ARG A 53 0.34 18.06 -7.21
CA ARG A 53 -0.48 17.46 -8.26
C ARG A 53 0.22 17.59 -9.63
N GLY A 54 0.30 16.49 -10.35
CA GLY A 54 0.96 16.40 -11.66
C GLY A 54 2.46 16.16 -11.59
N ALA A 55 3.09 16.17 -10.40
CA ALA A 55 4.51 15.86 -10.27
C ALA A 55 4.80 14.41 -10.66
N THR A 56 5.99 14.19 -11.22
CA THR A 56 6.52 12.85 -11.49
C THR A 56 7.28 12.35 -10.26
N LEU A 57 7.03 11.11 -9.89
CA LEU A 57 7.82 10.38 -8.91
C LEU A 57 8.40 9.13 -9.55
N THR A 58 9.39 8.52 -8.91
CA THR A 58 10.00 7.28 -9.37
C THR A 58 9.99 6.25 -8.24
N HIS A 59 9.50 5.05 -8.57
CA HIS A 59 9.57 3.89 -7.70
C HIS A 59 10.86 3.13 -7.98
N HIS A 60 11.75 3.02 -6.99
CA HIS A 60 12.97 2.22 -7.07
C HIS A 60 12.78 0.90 -6.33
N PHE A 61 13.10 -0.20 -6.99
CA PHE A 61 13.01 -1.56 -6.44
C PHE A 61 14.39 -2.00 -5.96
N ASP A 62 14.88 -1.36 -4.91
CA ASP A 62 16.22 -1.61 -4.37
C ASP A 62 16.39 -3.06 -3.95
N GLY A 63 17.52 -3.68 -4.33
CA GLY A 63 17.79 -5.09 -4.06
C GLY A 63 17.17 -6.08 -5.05
N HIS A 64 16.43 -5.60 -6.05
CA HIS A 64 15.82 -6.41 -7.11
C HIS A 64 16.32 -5.96 -8.48
N ASP A 65 16.44 -6.90 -9.42
CA ASP A 65 16.80 -6.60 -10.82
C ASP A 65 15.54 -6.18 -11.60
N ILE A 66 14.98 -5.03 -11.19
CA ILE A 66 13.78 -4.43 -11.76
C ILE A 66 14.06 -2.96 -12.05
N ASP A 67 13.76 -2.52 -13.27
CA ASP A 67 13.92 -1.12 -13.65
C ASP A 67 13.05 -0.20 -12.80
N PRO A 68 13.55 1.02 -12.50
CA PRO A 68 12.72 2.03 -11.84
C PRO A 68 11.46 2.33 -12.65
N LEU A 69 10.34 2.52 -11.94
CA LEU A 69 9.03 2.75 -12.54
C LEU A 69 8.58 4.19 -12.27
N PRO A 70 8.26 4.98 -13.31
CA PRO A 70 7.71 6.32 -13.10
C PRO A 70 6.26 6.26 -12.62
N GLY A 71 5.90 7.26 -11.81
CA GLY A 71 4.53 7.49 -11.38
C GLY A 71 4.18 8.96 -11.45
N THR A 72 2.91 9.27 -11.32
CA THR A 72 2.37 10.63 -11.33
C THR A 72 1.55 10.87 -10.07
N VAL A 73 1.76 12.01 -9.41
CA VAL A 73 0.91 12.46 -8.30
C VAL A 73 -0.42 12.94 -8.85
N LEU A 74 -1.51 12.32 -8.42
CA LEU A 74 -2.87 12.63 -8.86
C LEU A 74 -3.57 13.64 -7.94
N GLU A 75 -3.40 13.45 -6.62
CA GLU A 75 -3.94 14.34 -5.59
C GLU A 75 -2.86 14.68 -4.57
N TRP A 76 -2.89 15.93 -4.10
CA TRP A 76 -2.00 16.39 -3.04
C TRP A 76 -2.73 17.42 -2.18
N GLU A 77 -3.23 16.99 -1.04
CA GLU A 77 -4.01 17.79 -0.08
C GLU A 77 -3.49 17.58 1.35
N PRO A 78 -2.33 18.18 1.69
CA PRO A 78 -1.75 18.01 3.03
C PRO A 78 -2.66 18.56 4.14
N PRO A 79 -2.71 17.93 5.29
CA PRO A 79 -2.12 16.64 5.66
C PRO A 79 -3.10 15.47 5.56
N HIS A 80 -4.08 15.52 4.67
CA HIS A 80 -5.23 14.63 4.67
C HIS A 80 -5.30 13.67 3.50
N ARG A 81 -4.77 14.03 2.33
CA ARG A 81 -4.95 13.21 1.13
C ARG A 81 -3.79 13.30 0.16
N VAL A 82 -3.34 12.15 -0.31
CA VAL A 82 -2.39 12.01 -1.42
C VAL A 82 -2.74 10.78 -2.22
N SER A 83 -2.63 10.87 -3.53
CA SER A 83 -2.71 9.69 -4.41
C SER A 83 -1.72 9.81 -5.56
N PHE A 84 -1.26 8.66 -6.02
CA PHE A 84 -0.26 8.57 -7.08
C PHE A 84 -0.37 7.23 -7.81
N THR A 85 0.20 7.17 -9.01
CA THR A 85 0.21 5.94 -9.80
C THR A 85 1.42 5.08 -9.49
N TRP A 86 1.22 3.77 -9.65
CA TRP A 86 2.23 2.73 -9.65
C TRP A 86 1.95 1.82 -10.85
N GLY A 87 2.64 2.06 -11.97
CA GLY A 87 2.28 1.42 -13.22
C GLY A 87 0.83 1.74 -13.60
N THR A 88 0.02 0.71 -13.78
CA THR A 88 -1.41 0.86 -14.07
C THR A 88 -2.28 0.95 -12.82
N ASP A 89 -1.68 0.81 -11.65
CA ASP A 89 -2.38 0.86 -10.36
C ASP A 89 -2.43 2.30 -9.83
N THR A 90 -3.41 2.59 -9.01
CA THR A 90 -3.53 3.86 -8.29
C THR A 90 -3.54 3.61 -6.80
N ILE A 91 -2.64 4.27 -6.08
CA ILE A 91 -2.50 4.17 -4.63
C ILE A 91 -2.96 5.49 -4.01
N GLY A 92 -3.77 5.41 -2.98
CA GLY A 92 -4.24 6.58 -2.24
C GLY A 92 -4.07 6.41 -0.74
N PHE A 93 -3.73 7.51 -0.07
CA PHE A 93 -3.73 7.61 1.40
C PHE A 93 -4.69 8.70 1.82
N GLU A 94 -5.48 8.42 2.85
CA GLU A 94 -6.37 9.39 3.48
C GLU A 94 -6.18 9.34 5.00
N LEU A 95 -6.00 10.50 5.61
CA LEU A 95 -5.75 10.67 7.03
C LEU A 95 -6.80 11.56 7.64
N THR A 96 -7.44 11.08 8.70
CA THR A 96 -8.35 11.87 9.52
C THR A 96 -8.00 11.71 10.99
N ALA A 97 -8.28 12.75 11.80
CA ALA A 97 -8.10 12.64 13.23
C ALA A 97 -9.07 11.60 13.80
N ASP A 98 -8.54 10.69 14.64
CA ASP A 98 -9.37 9.73 15.36
C ASP A 98 -10.01 10.44 16.57
N PRO A 99 -11.34 10.38 16.74
CA PRO A 99 -11.99 10.91 17.93
C PRO A 99 -11.44 10.36 19.26
N ASP A 100 -10.92 9.12 19.22
CA ASP A 100 -10.31 8.46 20.38
C ASP A 100 -8.82 8.82 20.58
N GLY A 101 -8.29 9.73 19.76
CA GLY A 101 -6.89 10.11 19.71
C GLY A 101 -6.12 9.40 18.61
N GLY A 102 -5.13 10.07 18.04
CA GLY A 102 -4.32 9.56 16.94
C GLY A 102 -4.95 9.81 15.57
N THR A 103 -4.72 8.88 14.65
CA THR A 103 -5.09 9.03 13.23
C THR A 103 -5.77 7.78 12.71
N ILE A 104 -6.87 7.96 11.99
CA ILE A 104 -7.43 6.93 11.13
C ILE A 104 -6.72 7.07 9.77
N PHE A 105 -5.94 6.05 9.43
CA PHE A 105 -5.21 5.95 8.17
C PHE A 105 -5.90 4.96 7.24
N VAL A 106 -6.25 5.41 6.05
CA VAL A 106 -6.87 4.58 5.01
C VAL A 106 -5.93 4.52 3.81
N LEU A 107 -5.58 3.31 3.39
CA LEU A 107 -4.88 3.03 2.15
C LEU A 107 -5.85 2.39 1.17
N THR A 108 -5.87 2.91 -0.06
CA THR A 108 -6.62 2.30 -1.17
C THR A 108 -5.69 1.97 -2.32
N GLU A 109 -6.01 0.90 -3.04
CA GLU A 109 -5.33 0.54 -4.28
C GLU A 109 -6.36 0.09 -5.31
N GLU A 110 -6.37 0.75 -6.46
CA GLU A 110 -7.04 0.27 -7.66
C GLU A 110 -6.03 -0.54 -8.48
N LEU A 111 -6.36 -1.80 -8.78
CA LEU A 111 -5.42 -2.75 -9.38
C LEU A 111 -6.15 -3.76 -10.28
N GLY A 112 -5.39 -4.62 -10.95
CA GLY A 112 -5.96 -5.77 -11.68
C GLY A 112 -6.57 -6.79 -10.73
N ALA A 113 -7.71 -7.37 -11.11
CA ALA A 113 -8.43 -8.33 -10.26
C ALA A 113 -7.59 -9.58 -9.93
N ASN A 114 -6.74 -10.02 -10.87
CA ASN A 114 -5.92 -11.22 -10.72
C ASN A 114 -4.77 -11.10 -9.73
N ILE A 115 -4.38 -9.88 -9.34
CA ILE A 115 -3.26 -9.64 -8.41
C ILE A 115 -3.71 -9.13 -7.04
N ALA A 116 -5.01 -9.06 -6.80
CA ALA A 116 -5.56 -8.49 -5.57
C ALA A 116 -5.07 -9.20 -4.31
N ALA A 117 -5.04 -10.54 -4.31
CA ALA A 117 -4.63 -11.31 -3.13
C ALA A 117 -3.16 -11.08 -2.77
N ARG A 118 -2.26 -11.14 -3.76
CA ARG A 118 -0.82 -10.94 -3.50
C ARG A 118 -0.50 -9.52 -3.04
N ASN A 119 -1.16 -8.53 -3.63
CA ASN A 119 -0.97 -7.15 -3.25
C ASN A 119 -1.58 -6.85 -1.86
N ALA A 120 -2.75 -7.42 -1.56
CA ALA A 120 -3.33 -7.28 -0.23
C ALA A 120 -2.42 -7.85 0.86
N ALA A 121 -1.86 -9.02 0.65
CA ALA A 121 -0.89 -9.61 1.58
C ALA A 121 0.36 -8.74 1.74
N GLY A 122 0.89 -8.18 0.65
CA GLY A 122 2.02 -7.26 0.67
C GLY A 122 1.72 -5.96 1.43
N TRP A 123 0.54 -5.37 1.20
CA TRP A 123 0.14 -4.16 1.93
C TRP A 123 -0.04 -4.39 3.42
N GLU A 124 -0.59 -5.52 3.84
CA GLU A 124 -0.66 -5.85 5.27
C GLU A 124 0.72 -5.90 5.91
N SER A 125 1.69 -6.50 5.24
CA SER A 125 3.09 -6.51 5.71
C SER A 125 3.65 -5.10 5.84
N CYS A 126 3.40 -4.23 4.86
CA CYS A 126 3.80 -2.83 4.90
C CYS A 126 3.13 -2.07 6.04
N LEU A 127 1.82 -2.25 6.22
CA LEU A 127 1.05 -1.58 7.26
C LEU A 127 1.44 -2.03 8.67
N ASP A 128 1.82 -3.30 8.84
CA ASP A 128 2.39 -3.77 10.09
C ASP A 128 3.69 -3.04 10.43
N ARG A 129 4.57 -2.85 9.44
CA ARG A 129 5.80 -2.07 9.64
C ARG A 129 5.52 -0.61 9.99
N LEU A 130 4.51 -0.01 9.35
CA LEU A 130 4.09 1.36 9.66
C LEU A 130 3.55 1.49 11.10
N GLU A 131 2.72 0.55 11.52
CA GLU A 131 2.03 0.61 12.82
C GLU A 131 2.90 0.10 13.97
N TYR A 132 3.64 -1.00 13.77
CA TYR A 132 4.37 -1.70 14.82
C TYR A 132 5.89 -1.68 14.66
N GLY A 133 6.40 -1.19 13.53
CA GLY A 133 7.82 -1.23 13.19
C GLY A 133 8.33 -2.60 12.74
N VAL A 134 7.49 -3.62 12.79
CA VAL A 134 7.83 -5.00 12.40
C VAL A 134 6.64 -5.67 11.76
N GLU A 135 6.90 -6.61 10.89
CA GLU A 135 5.92 -7.51 10.31
C GLU A 135 5.44 -8.52 11.35
N ARG A 136 4.14 -8.69 11.52
CA ARG A 136 3.55 -9.51 12.59
C ARG A 136 3.14 -10.90 12.15
N GLU A 137 3.05 -11.13 10.86
CA GLU A 137 2.66 -12.40 10.28
C GLU A 137 3.39 -12.59 8.96
N PRO A 138 3.85 -13.80 8.60
CA PRO A 138 4.47 -14.08 7.31
C PRO A 138 3.52 -13.79 6.14
N TRP A 139 4.10 -13.46 4.98
CA TRP A 139 3.34 -13.12 3.77
C TRP A 139 2.46 -14.28 3.27
N LYS A 140 2.98 -15.51 3.27
CA LYS A 140 2.30 -16.66 2.68
C LYS A 140 0.94 -17.00 3.31
N PRO A 141 0.80 -17.06 4.67
CA PRO A 141 -0.50 -17.25 5.29
C PRO A 141 -1.50 -16.14 4.95
N ARG A 142 -1.05 -14.90 4.84
CA ARG A 142 -1.89 -13.77 4.43
C ARG A 142 -2.36 -13.94 2.99
N PHE A 143 -1.45 -14.29 2.09
CA PHE A 143 -1.78 -14.54 0.69
C PHE A 143 -2.85 -15.63 0.55
N ASP A 144 -2.67 -16.77 1.21
CA ASP A 144 -3.61 -17.88 1.17
C ASP A 144 -5.00 -17.46 1.67
N ARG A 145 -5.05 -16.65 2.73
CA ARG A 145 -6.30 -16.10 3.27
C ARG A 145 -6.99 -15.19 2.26
N TYR A 146 -6.25 -14.29 1.60
CA TYR A 146 -6.83 -13.41 0.59
C TYR A 146 -7.24 -14.13 -0.69
N VAL A 147 -6.53 -15.18 -1.10
CA VAL A 147 -6.98 -16.04 -2.20
C VAL A 147 -8.36 -16.60 -1.88
N ALA A 148 -8.55 -17.16 -0.68
CA ALA A 148 -9.84 -17.71 -0.26
C ALA A 148 -10.96 -16.64 -0.21
N ILE A 149 -10.63 -15.40 0.17
CA ILE A 149 -11.60 -14.29 0.25
C ILE A 149 -11.94 -13.76 -1.14
N PHE A 150 -10.96 -13.60 -2.03
CA PHE A 150 -11.14 -12.86 -3.29
C PHE A 150 -11.51 -13.73 -4.49
N GLU A 151 -11.06 -14.98 -4.56
CA GLU A 151 -11.37 -15.84 -5.72
C GLU A 151 -12.86 -15.96 -6.03
N PRO A 152 -13.77 -16.12 -5.03
CA PRO A 152 -15.21 -16.22 -5.31
C PRO A 152 -15.80 -15.01 -6.02
N THR A 153 -15.19 -13.82 -5.83
CA THR A 153 -15.70 -12.56 -6.41
C THR A 153 -14.87 -12.10 -7.60
N LEU A 154 -13.54 -12.24 -7.53
CA LEU A 154 -12.61 -11.66 -8.51
C LEU A 154 -12.02 -12.70 -9.48
N GLY A 155 -12.22 -13.99 -9.24
CA GLY A 155 -11.63 -15.07 -10.04
C GLY A 155 -10.21 -15.43 -9.61
N HIS A 156 -9.51 -16.17 -10.43
CA HIS A 156 -8.17 -16.69 -10.14
C HIS A 156 -7.22 -15.62 -9.66
N GLN A 157 -6.47 -15.93 -8.60
CA GLN A 157 -5.46 -15.03 -8.02
C GLN A 157 -4.06 -15.55 -8.34
N ASP A 158 -3.26 -14.70 -8.96
CA ASP A 158 -1.86 -15.00 -9.27
C ASP A 158 -1.01 -15.01 -8.01
N GLY A 159 -0.02 -15.91 -7.98
CA GLY A 159 0.99 -15.99 -6.95
C GLY A 159 2.01 -14.86 -7.04
N PRO A 160 3.07 -14.92 -6.20
CA PRO A 160 4.11 -13.90 -6.21
C PRO A 160 4.79 -13.84 -7.57
N PRO A 161 5.30 -12.63 -7.97
CA PRO A 161 6.05 -12.48 -9.21
C PRO A 161 7.27 -13.41 -9.23
N GLU A 162 7.71 -13.82 -10.43
CA GLU A 162 8.95 -14.58 -10.58
C GLU A 162 10.12 -13.82 -9.95
N GLY A 163 10.95 -14.52 -9.18
CA GLY A 163 12.08 -13.94 -8.47
C GLY A 163 11.75 -13.40 -7.08
N PHE A 164 10.47 -13.36 -6.69
CA PHE A 164 10.05 -13.06 -5.33
C PHE A 164 10.05 -14.36 -4.53
N GLN A 165 11.19 -14.69 -3.93
CA GLN A 165 11.26 -15.83 -3.02
C GLN A 165 10.93 -15.36 -1.61
N ASP A 166 9.99 -16.06 -1.00
CA ASP A 166 9.76 -15.97 0.43
C ASP A 166 11.08 -16.34 1.13
N THR A 167 11.74 -15.37 1.73
CA THR A 167 13.02 -15.59 2.43
C THR A 167 12.80 -16.10 3.85
N ASP A 168 11.63 -16.64 4.14
CA ASP A 168 11.32 -17.26 5.41
C ASP A 168 11.65 -18.76 5.37
N ASN A 169 12.87 -19.06 5.79
CA ASN A 169 13.27 -20.34 6.36
C ASN A 169 13.69 -20.13 7.80
#